data_5b44ada8b1420a47ce11a98821233f13
#
_entry.id   5b44ada8b1420a47ce11a98821233f13
#
_cell.length_a   1.000
_cell.length_b   1.000
_cell.length_c   1.000
_cell.angle_alpha   90.00
_cell.angle_beta   90.00
_cell.angle_gamma   90.00
#
_symmetry.space_group_name_H-M   'P 1'
#
loop_
_entity.id
_entity.type
_entity.pdbx_description
1 polymer ?
#
loop_
_entity_poly.entity_id
_entity_poly.type
_entity_poly.pdbx_seq_one_letter_code
_entity_poly.pdbx_strand_id
1 'polypeptide(L)'
;MGLCGMPEAELQFRDLEVPDSMVLRAPGGFKRGFGKLMDAYNGQRVGAATAALGIAAGAYDHALDFAQQRRQFGRPIAEFQGIGWMLADMSIKLEASRALIWQAAASAGPNGFPDRLMAARAKVLAADSAVEVTNMALQVWGAAGYSRDNPMERAVRDARMFPIAGGTAQILRNQVAEQILGRKLPQTRDGMLKLAMAEGGKLAAD
;
A
#
# COMPACT_ATOMS: atom_id res chain seq x y z
N MET A 1 -3.20 14.61 -8.35
CA MET A 1 -2.37 13.77 -9.24
C MET A 1 -3.18 12.61 -9.76
N GLY A 2 -3.46 11.58 -8.99
CA GLY A 2 -4.34 10.45 -9.34
C GLY A 2 -5.60 10.44 -8.49
N LEU A 3 -6.45 9.40 -8.69
CA LEU A 3 -7.72 9.19 -7.99
C LEU A 3 -8.61 10.44 -7.94
N CYS A 4 -8.67 11.17 -9.06
CA CYS A 4 -9.33 12.49 -9.15
C CYS A 4 -10.83 12.46 -8.78
N GLY A 5 -11.46 11.27 -8.81
CA GLY A 5 -12.85 11.07 -8.36
C GLY A 5 -13.02 10.93 -6.84
N MET A 6 -11.91 10.88 -6.09
CA MET A 6 -11.89 10.76 -4.62
C MET A 6 -11.21 12.00 -4.03
N PRO A 7 -11.95 13.10 -3.82
CA PRO A 7 -11.38 14.34 -3.30
C PRO A 7 -10.95 14.16 -1.85
N GLU A 8 -9.76 14.68 -1.53
CA GLU A 8 -9.23 14.76 -0.17
C GLU A 8 -9.21 16.23 0.26
N ALA A 9 -9.56 16.51 1.51
CA ALA A 9 -9.65 17.84 2.05
C ALA A 9 -9.18 17.86 3.51
N GLU A 10 -8.70 19.03 3.93
CA GLU A 10 -8.48 19.36 5.32
C GLU A 10 -9.79 19.84 5.94
N LEU A 11 -10.17 19.26 7.08
CA LEU A 11 -11.35 19.66 7.84
C LEU A 11 -10.91 20.46 9.05
N GLN A 12 -11.41 21.69 9.18
CA GLN A 12 -11.16 22.55 10.32
C GLN A 12 -12.44 22.67 11.17
N PHE A 13 -12.37 22.25 12.43
CA PHE A 13 -13.44 22.39 13.40
C PHE A 13 -13.10 23.55 14.34
N ARG A 14 -14.06 24.45 14.56
CA ARG A 14 -13.95 25.56 15.52
C ARG A 14 -15.10 25.48 16.49
N ASP A 15 -14.80 25.25 17.77
CA ASP A 15 -15.75 25.19 18.87
C ASP A 15 -16.97 24.27 18.57
N LEU A 16 -16.75 23.18 17.83
CA LEU A 16 -17.78 22.21 17.49
C LEU A 16 -18.08 21.33 18.71
N GLU A 17 -19.25 21.51 19.32
CA GLU A 17 -19.76 20.63 20.35
C GLU A 17 -20.38 19.39 19.72
N VAL A 18 -19.98 18.21 20.21
CA VAL A 18 -20.57 16.92 19.80
C VAL A 18 -21.16 16.20 20.99
N PRO A 19 -22.38 15.63 20.88
CA PRO A 19 -22.97 14.86 21.97
C PRO A 19 -22.15 13.60 22.28
N ASP A 20 -22.16 13.19 23.54
CA ASP A 20 -21.38 12.06 24.03
C ASP A 20 -21.66 10.74 23.28
N SER A 21 -22.88 10.59 22.75
CA SER A 21 -23.30 9.47 21.92
C SER A 21 -22.55 9.35 20.58
N MET A 22 -21.93 10.43 20.09
CA MET A 22 -21.12 10.45 18.87
C MET A 22 -19.64 10.17 19.14
N VAL A 23 -19.24 10.01 20.39
CA VAL A 23 -17.85 9.73 20.78
C VAL A 23 -17.58 8.23 20.72
N LEU A 24 -16.69 7.80 19.81
CA LEU A 24 -16.23 6.42 19.74
C LEU A 24 -15.34 6.11 20.95
N ARG A 25 -15.80 5.20 21.79
CA ARG A 25 -15.06 4.75 22.99
C ARG A 25 -14.70 3.28 22.86
N ALA A 26 -13.43 2.96 23.06
CA ALA A 26 -13.02 1.57 23.18
C ALA A 26 -13.52 0.98 24.52
N PRO A 27 -13.79 -0.33 24.60
CA PRO A 27 -13.98 -1.00 25.88
C PRO A 27 -12.78 -0.72 26.80
N GLY A 28 -13.03 -0.14 27.99
CA GLY A 28 -11.96 0.30 28.90
C GLY A 28 -11.55 1.78 28.77
N GLY A 29 -12.28 2.59 27.98
CA GLY A 29 -12.15 4.04 27.89
C GLY A 29 -11.05 4.54 26.96
N PHE A 30 -10.73 5.83 27.08
CA PHE A 30 -9.80 6.52 26.16
C PHE A 30 -8.34 6.04 26.20
N LYS A 31 -7.87 5.48 27.32
CA LYS A 31 -6.46 5.06 27.49
C LYS A 31 -5.95 4.06 26.44
N ARG A 32 -6.85 3.29 25.78
CA ARG A 32 -6.52 2.32 24.73
C ARG A 32 -7.19 2.63 23.39
N GLY A 33 -7.87 3.76 23.28
CA GLY A 33 -8.65 4.12 22.09
C GLY A 33 -7.82 4.16 20.81
N PHE A 34 -6.67 4.80 20.85
CA PHE A 34 -5.76 4.88 19.69
C PHE A 34 -5.25 3.50 19.25
N GLY A 35 -4.88 2.61 20.19
CA GLY A 35 -4.45 1.25 19.86
C GLY A 35 -5.56 0.46 19.14
N LYS A 36 -6.81 0.56 19.62
CA LYS A 36 -7.97 -0.08 18.99
C LYS A 36 -8.28 0.48 17.61
N LEU A 37 -8.13 1.79 17.43
CA LEU A 37 -8.24 2.41 16.11
C LEU A 37 -7.19 1.86 15.15
N MET A 38 -5.95 1.66 15.60
CA MET A 38 -4.89 1.07 14.79
C MET A 38 -5.16 -0.40 14.44
N ASP A 39 -5.84 -1.17 15.29
CA ASP A 39 -6.28 -2.53 14.96
C ASP A 39 -7.31 -2.51 13.82
N ALA A 40 -8.28 -1.59 13.87
CA ALA A 40 -9.25 -1.39 12.78
C ALA A 40 -8.58 -0.95 11.46
N TYR A 41 -7.53 -0.15 11.56
CA TYR A 41 -6.72 0.27 10.40
C TYR A 41 -6.05 -0.90 9.66
N ASN A 42 -5.85 -2.05 10.30
CA ASN A 42 -5.33 -3.24 9.60
C ASN A 42 -6.30 -3.73 8.53
N GLY A 43 -7.61 -3.68 8.78
CA GLY A 43 -8.63 -3.95 7.76
C GLY A 43 -8.56 -2.98 6.58
N GLN A 44 -8.44 -1.68 6.87
CA GLN A 44 -8.28 -0.65 5.85
C GLN A 44 -6.99 -0.83 5.01
N ARG A 45 -5.89 -1.27 5.64
CA ARG A 45 -4.62 -1.56 4.93
C ARG A 45 -4.78 -2.69 3.93
N VAL A 46 -5.50 -3.75 4.29
CA VAL A 46 -5.82 -4.86 3.37
C VAL A 46 -6.71 -4.36 2.23
N GLY A 47 -7.71 -3.52 2.52
CA GLY A 47 -8.54 -2.88 1.50
C GLY A 47 -7.74 -2.00 0.53
N ALA A 48 -6.83 -1.17 1.06
CA ALA A 48 -5.94 -0.34 0.24
C ALA A 48 -4.99 -1.19 -0.63
N ALA A 49 -4.45 -2.29 -0.09
CA ALA A 49 -3.65 -3.25 -0.85
C ALA A 49 -4.44 -3.87 -2.00
N THR A 50 -5.71 -4.21 -1.76
CA THR A 50 -6.61 -4.78 -2.78
C THR A 50 -6.91 -3.77 -3.88
N ALA A 51 -7.17 -2.51 -3.53
CA ALA A 51 -7.38 -1.46 -4.52
C ALA A 51 -6.13 -1.20 -5.38
N ALA A 52 -4.94 -1.18 -4.77
CA ALA A 52 -3.67 -1.08 -5.48
C ALA A 52 -3.46 -2.23 -6.45
N LEU A 53 -3.73 -3.47 -6.00
CA LEU A 53 -3.67 -4.66 -6.85
C LEU A 53 -4.66 -4.56 -8.02
N GLY A 54 -5.87 -4.07 -7.81
CA GLY A 54 -6.88 -3.91 -8.86
C GLY A 54 -6.43 -2.95 -9.97
N ILE A 55 -5.83 -1.80 -9.59
CA ILE A 55 -5.27 -0.85 -10.57
C ILE A 55 -4.13 -1.50 -11.37
N ALA A 56 -3.24 -2.21 -10.68
CA ALA A 56 -2.12 -2.88 -11.32
C ALA A 56 -2.56 -4.00 -12.27
N ALA A 57 -3.54 -4.80 -11.86
CA ALA A 57 -4.11 -5.88 -12.67
C ALA A 57 -4.77 -5.33 -13.95
N GLY A 58 -5.59 -4.29 -13.83
CA GLY A 58 -6.18 -3.64 -15.00
C GLY A 58 -5.14 -3.08 -15.97
N ALA A 59 -4.06 -2.45 -15.44
CA ALA A 59 -2.97 -1.97 -16.28
C ALA A 59 -2.21 -3.12 -16.98
N TYR A 60 -2.00 -4.23 -16.28
CA TYR A 60 -1.40 -5.44 -16.85
C TYR A 60 -2.25 -6.03 -17.98
N ASP A 61 -3.56 -6.20 -17.78
CA ASP A 61 -4.47 -6.74 -18.78
C ASP A 61 -4.44 -5.89 -20.05
N HIS A 62 -4.50 -4.58 -19.92
CA HIS A 62 -4.34 -3.66 -21.05
C HIS A 62 -2.98 -3.77 -21.75
N ALA A 63 -1.89 -3.94 -20.98
CA ALA A 63 -0.55 -4.10 -21.55
C ALA A 63 -0.40 -5.43 -22.29
N LEU A 64 -0.98 -6.50 -21.77
CA LEU A 64 -0.99 -7.82 -22.37
C LEU A 64 -1.73 -7.81 -23.72
N ASP A 65 -2.93 -7.22 -23.77
CA ASP A 65 -3.71 -7.08 -24.99
C ASP A 65 -3.00 -6.21 -26.03
N PHE A 66 -2.46 -5.07 -25.59
CA PHE A 66 -1.73 -4.18 -26.49
C PHE A 66 -0.49 -4.84 -27.08
N ALA A 67 0.27 -5.58 -26.30
CA ALA A 67 1.48 -6.25 -26.76
C ALA A 67 1.21 -7.30 -27.84
N GLN A 68 0.04 -7.96 -27.79
CA GLN A 68 -0.38 -8.95 -28.79
C GLN A 68 -0.85 -8.29 -30.10
N GLN A 69 -1.42 -7.08 -30.02
CA GLN A 69 -2.00 -6.39 -31.17
C GLN A 69 -1.02 -5.44 -31.86
N ARG A 70 -0.20 -4.73 -31.08
CA ARG A 70 0.76 -3.75 -31.60
C ARG A 70 1.87 -4.43 -32.38
N ARG A 71 2.09 -4.00 -33.61
CA ARG A 71 3.13 -4.54 -34.50
C ARG A 71 4.24 -3.54 -34.70
N GLN A 72 5.46 -4.02 -34.62
CA GLN A 72 6.69 -3.32 -35.03
C GLN A 72 7.66 -4.33 -35.63
N PHE A 73 8.50 -3.90 -36.57
CA PHE A 73 9.46 -4.75 -37.26
C PHE A 73 8.81 -6.02 -37.88
N GLY A 74 7.56 -5.86 -38.39
CA GLY A 74 6.83 -6.91 -39.08
C GLY A 74 6.10 -7.93 -38.18
N ARG A 75 6.18 -7.82 -36.85
CA ARG A 75 5.56 -8.79 -35.90
C ARG A 75 4.93 -8.12 -34.69
N PRO A 76 4.05 -8.82 -33.93
CA PRO A 76 3.55 -8.33 -32.65
C PRO A 76 4.70 -8.05 -31.66
N ILE A 77 4.58 -6.99 -30.87
CA ILE A 77 5.64 -6.66 -29.92
C ILE A 77 5.79 -7.70 -28.79
N ALA A 78 4.75 -8.49 -28.51
CA ALA A 78 4.81 -9.62 -27.58
C ALA A 78 5.88 -10.68 -27.95
N GLU A 79 6.27 -10.77 -29.23
CA GLU A 79 7.29 -11.70 -29.70
C GLU A 79 8.73 -11.26 -29.39
N PHE A 80 8.93 -10.04 -28.87
CA PHE A 80 10.23 -9.58 -28.40
C PHE A 80 10.47 -10.02 -26.96
N GLN A 81 11.57 -10.71 -26.73
CA GLN A 81 11.90 -11.31 -25.42
C GLN A 81 11.85 -10.31 -24.28
N GLY A 82 12.33 -9.07 -24.48
CA GLY A 82 12.30 -8.01 -23.46
C GLY A 82 10.87 -7.64 -23.05
N ILE A 83 9.91 -7.62 -23.98
CA ILE A 83 8.48 -7.41 -23.69
C ILE A 83 7.92 -8.60 -22.92
N GLY A 84 8.27 -9.84 -23.34
CA GLY A 84 7.88 -11.06 -22.63
C GLY A 84 8.34 -11.07 -21.16
N TRP A 85 9.57 -10.64 -20.89
CA TRP A 85 10.08 -10.50 -19.52
C TRP A 85 9.31 -9.48 -18.69
N MET A 86 9.00 -8.31 -19.27
CA MET A 86 8.18 -7.30 -18.58
C MET A 86 6.81 -7.84 -18.21
N LEU A 87 6.15 -8.56 -19.13
CA LEU A 87 4.85 -9.19 -18.86
C LEU A 87 4.95 -10.26 -17.76
N ALA A 88 6.00 -11.08 -17.78
CA ALA A 88 6.25 -12.10 -16.75
C ALA A 88 6.48 -11.46 -15.37
N ASP A 89 7.31 -10.43 -15.28
CA ASP A 89 7.61 -9.73 -14.03
C ASP A 89 6.36 -9.07 -13.44
N MET A 90 5.52 -8.47 -14.29
CA MET A 90 4.24 -7.90 -13.86
C MET A 90 3.32 -8.99 -13.29
N SER A 91 3.18 -10.11 -13.98
CA SER A 91 2.36 -11.25 -13.53
C SER A 91 2.83 -11.81 -12.18
N ILE A 92 4.13 -12.01 -12.00
CA ILE A 92 4.73 -12.51 -10.75
C ILE A 92 4.41 -11.54 -9.58
N LYS A 93 4.56 -10.24 -9.79
CA LYS A 93 4.25 -9.23 -8.77
C LYS A 93 2.78 -9.20 -8.39
N LEU A 94 1.88 -9.36 -9.37
CA LEU A 94 0.44 -9.41 -9.13
C LEU A 94 0.06 -10.64 -8.30
N GLU A 95 0.56 -11.82 -8.65
CA GLU A 95 0.24 -13.04 -7.93
C GLU A 95 0.83 -13.07 -6.51
N ALA A 96 2.06 -12.60 -6.33
CA ALA A 96 2.66 -12.47 -5.01
C ALA A 96 1.85 -11.50 -4.11
N SER A 97 1.42 -10.37 -4.68
CA SER A 97 0.58 -9.39 -3.97
C SER A 97 -0.78 -9.98 -3.61
N ARG A 98 -1.42 -10.69 -4.53
CA ARG A 98 -2.70 -11.37 -4.34
C ARG A 98 -2.62 -12.39 -3.20
N ALA A 99 -1.60 -13.24 -3.22
CA ALA A 99 -1.39 -14.26 -2.19
C ALA A 99 -1.23 -13.66 -0.79
N LEU A 100 -0.43 -12.58 -0.63
CA LEU A 100 -0.28 -11.91 0.66
C LEU A 100 -1.54 -11.18 1.12
N ILE A 101 -2.32 -10.58 0.21
CA ILE A 101 -3.60 -9.97 0.54
C ILE A 101 -4.57 -11.02 1.07
N TRP A 102 -4.68 -12.17 0.42
CA TRP A 102 -5.52 -13.27 0.88
C TRP A 102 -5.08 -13.81 2.25
N GLN A 103 -3.78 -14.00 2.46
CA GLN A 103 -3.24 -14.42 3.76
C GLN A 103 -3.57 -13.38 4.85
N ALA A 104 -3.40 -12.09 4.56
CA ALA A 104 -3.72 -11.04 5.51
C ALA A 104 -5.22 -11.00 5.83
N ALA A 105 -6.09 -11.12 4.83
CA ALA A 105 -7.53 -11.17 5.05
C ALA A 105 -7.95 -12.40 5.88
N ALA A 106 -7.40 -13.58 5.56
CA ALA A 106 -7.68 -14.82 6.28
C ALA A 106 -7.14 -14.85 7.72
N SER A 107 -6.18 -13.98 8.06
CA SER A 107 -5.64 -13.85 9.41
C SER A 107 -6.57 -13.11 10.38
N ALA A 108 -7.73 -12.64 9.93
CA ALA A 108 -8.69 -11.94 10.78
C ALA A 108 -9.13 -12.84 11.94
N GLY A 109 -8.81 -12.38 13.16
CA GLY A 109 -9.14 -13.08 14.39
C GLY A 109 -10.60 -12.86 14.83
N PRO A 110 -10.96 -13.30 16.05
CA PRO A 110 -12.32 -13.14 16.63
C PRO A 110 -12.79 -11.68 16.68
N ASN A 111 -11.86 -10.71 16.69
CA ASN A 111 -12.17 -9.27 16.68
C ASN A 111 -12.51 -8.76 15.27
N GLY A 112 -12.45 -9.59 14.24
CA GLY A 112 -12.76 -9.22 12.86
C GLY A 112 -11.68 -8.41 12.15
N PHE A 113 -10.49 -8.22 12.78
CA PHE A 113 -9.39 -7.47 12.17
C PHE A 113 -8.21 -8.37 11.79
N PRO A 114 -7.61 -8.13 10.61
CA PRO A 114 -6.42 -8.85 10.16
C PRO A 114 -5.23 -8.69 11.12
N ASP A 115 -4.37 -9.70 11.12
CA ASP A 115 -3.09 -9.63 11.82
C ASP A 115 -2.27 -8.43 11.36
N ARG A 116 -1.68 -7.73 12.30
CA ARG A 116 -0.93 -6.49 12.06
C ARG A 116 0.28 -6.67 11.15
N LEU A 117 1.02 -7.77 11.33
CA LEU A 117 2.21 -8.05 10.51
C LEU A 117 1.82 -8.44 9.09
N MET A 118 0.81 -9.31 8.96
CA MET A 118 0.29 -9.74 7.66
C MET A 118 -0.28 -8.57 6.87
N ALA A 119 -1.10 -7.72 7.49
CA ALA A 119 -1.66 -6.53 6.86
C ALA A 119 -0.59 -5.54 6.39
N ALA A 120 0.47 -5.33 7.20
CA ALA A 120 1.58 -4.47 6.82
C ALA A 120 2.38 -5.02 5.64
N ARG A 121 2.71 -6.33 5.65
CA ARG A 121 3.41 -7.00 4.54
C ARG A 121 2.62 -6.94 3.25
N ALA A 122 1.33 -7.27 3.29
CA ALA A 122 0.45 -7.24 2.13
C ALA A 122 0.35 -5.83 1.54
N LYS A 123 0.16 -4.81 2.40
CA LYS A 123 0.04 -3.42 1.94
C LYS A 123 1.33 -2.88 1.35
N VAL A 124 2.47 -3.17 1.93
CA VAL A 124 3.76 -2.73 1.39
C VAL A 124 4.03 -3.37 0.04
N LEU A 125 3.91 -4.70 -0.07
CA LEU A 125 4.17 -5.39 -1.33
C LEU A 125 3.21 -4.93 -2.43
N ALA A 126 1.91 -4.92 -2.16
CA ALA A 126 0.92 -4.57 -3.17
C ALA A 126 1.05 -3.10 -3.63
N ALA A 127 1.34 -2.17 -2.71
CA ALA A 127 1.51 -0.76 -3.05
C ALA A 127 2.75 -0.50 -3.92
N ASP A 128 3.88 -1.11 -3.58
CA ASP A 128 5.11 -0.96 -4.37
C ASP A 128 4.98 -1.67 -5.71
N SER A 129 4.43 -2.90 -5.73
CA SER A 129 4.15 -3.64 -6.96
C SER A 129 3.21 -2.90 -7.89
N ALA A 130 2.19 -2.21 -7.36
CA ALA A 130 1.26 -1.46 -8.20
C ALA A 130 1.96 -0.30 -8.94
N VAL A 131 2.87 0.42 -8.29
CA VAL A 131 3.67 1.46 -8.94
C VAL A 131 4.58 0.88 -10.02
N GLU A 132 5.24 -0.24 -9.73
CA GLU A 132 6.15 -0.88 -10.68
C GLU A 132 5.39 -1.46 -11.88
N VAL A 133 4.29 -2.19 -11.64
CA VAL A 133 3.47 -2.81 -12.69
C VAL A 133 2.86 -1.76 -13.61
N THR A 134 2.25 -0.72 -13.06
CA THR A 134 1.64 0.34 -13.87
C THR A 134 2.66 1.11 -14.70
N ASN A 135 3.87 1.32 -14.16
CA ASN A 135 4.95 1.96 -14.89
C ASN A 135 5.49 1.06 -16.03
N MET A 136 5.62 -0.25 -15.79
CA MET A 136 5.99 -1.21 -16.84
C MET A 136 4.90 -1.32 -17.92
N ALA A 137 3.63 -1.34 -17.53
CA ALA A 137 2.50 -1.37 -18.45
C ALA A 137 2.47 -0.13 -19.34
N LEU A 138 2.70 1.06 -18.78
CA LEU A 138 2.84 2.29 -19.55
C LEU A 138 4.01 2.21 -20.53
N GLN A 139 5.16 1.66 -20.09
CA GLN A 139 6.33 1.49 -20.97
C GLN A 139 6.03 0.56 -22.16
N VAL A 140 5.31 -0.54 -21.96
CA VAL A 140 4.85 -1.44 -23.04
C VAL A 140 3.98 -0.70 -24.05
N TRP A 141 3.12 0.21 -23.60
CA TRP A 141 2.27 1.03 -24.46
C TRP A 141 3.02 2.14 -25.20
N GLY A 142 4.21 2.52 -24.73
CA GLY A 142 5.03 3.57 -25.33
C GLY A 142 4.32 4.92 -25.42
N ALA A 143 4.46 5.61 -26.53
CA ALA A 143 3.85 6.94 -26.73
C ALA A 143 2.31 6.93 -26.55
N ALA A 144 1.64 5.87 -26.97
CA ALA A 144 0.20 5.73 -26.77
C ALA A 144 -0.17 5.67 -25.30
N GLY A 145 0.64 5.04 -24.45
CA GLY A 145 0.44 5.00 -22.99
C GLY A 145 0.63 6.34 -22.30
N TYR A 146 1.42 7.24 -22.87
CA TYR A 146 1.68 8.59 -22.37
C TYR A 146 0.57 9.59 -22.70
N SER A 147 -0.31 9.27 -23.67
CA SER A 147 -1.47 10.09 -24.04
C SER A 147 -2.58 9.92 -22.99
N ARG A 148 -3.29 11.06 -22.70
CA ARG A 148 -4.48 11.05 -21.85
C ARG A 148 -5.71 10.39 -22.49
N ASP A 149 -5.65 10.09 -23.79
CA ASP A 149 -6.71 9.35 -24.48
C ASP A 149 -6.75 7.88 -24.09
N ASN A 150 -5.72 7.41 -23.41
CA ASN A 150 -5.54 6.02 -22.99
C ASN A 150 -5.41 5.90 -21.46
N PRO A 151 -5.74 4.74 -20.87
CA PRO A 151 -5.82 4.60 -19.41
C PRO A 151 -4.48 4.51 -18.68
N MET A 152 -3.35 4.31 -19.39
CA MET A 152 -2.08 3.96 -18.76
C MET A 152 -1.49 5.07 -17.90
N GLU A 153 -1.49 6.33 -18.39
CA GLU A 153 -0.97 7.46 -17.63
C GLU A 153 -1.78 7.70 -16.35
N ARG A 154 -3.10 7.45 -16.41
CA ARG A 154 -3.97 7.53 -15.24
C ARG A 154 -3.66 6.43 -14.24
N ALA A 155 -3.48 5.18 -14.70
CA ALA A 155 -3.16 4.05 -13.85
C ALA A 155 -1.85 4.30 -13.05
N VAL A 156 -0.83 4.88 -13.67
CA VAL A 156 0.43 5.26 -13.01
C VAL A 156 0.19 6.31 -11.93
N ARG A 157 -0.60 7.34 -12.23
CA ARG A 157 -0.90 8.40 -11.25
C ARG A 157 -1.74 7.86 -10.08
N ASP A 158 -2.70 7.01 -10.36
CA ASP A 158 -3.59 6.42 -9.35
C ASP A 158 -2.82 5.46 -8.44
N ALA A 159 -1.96 4.59 -8.98
CA ALA A 159 -1.14 3.67 -8.22
C ALA A 159 -0.20 4.39 -7.23
N ARG A 160 0.29 5.59 -7.60
CA ARG A 160 1.28 6.33 -6.81
C ARG A 160 0.77 6.76 -5.43
N MET A 161 -0.53 6.83 -5.21
CA MET A 161 -1.11 7.17 -3.91
C MET A 161 -0.85 6.06 -2.87
N PHE A 162 -0.88 4.80 -3.24
CA PHE A 162 -0.89 3.67 -2.29
C PHE A 162 0.38 3.50 -1.46
N PRO A 163 1.61 3.77 -1.92
CA PRO A 163 2.78 3.82 -1.03
C PRO A 163 2.72 4.93 0.03
N ILE A 164 1.81 5.90 -0.11
CA ILE A 164 1.68 7.07 0.76
C ILE A 164 0.52 6.90 1.74
N ALA A 165 -0.69 6.65 1.25
CA ALA A 165 -1.90 6.59 2.05
C ALA A 165 -2.01 5.30 2.90
N GLY A 166 -2.79 5.36 3.98
CA GLY A 166 -3.03 4.21 4.87
C GLY A 166 -1.83 3.80 5.73
N GLY A 167 -0.91 4.73 5.95
CA GLY A 167 0.43 4.52 6.50
C GLY A 167 1.44 4.31 5.38
N THR A 168 2.45 5.19 5.33
CA THR A 168 3.45 5.11 4.26
C THR A 168 4.14 3.75 4.25
N ALA A 169 4.61 3.33 3.07
CA ALA A 169 5.36 2.09 2.93
C ALA A 169 6.57 2.02 3.88
N GLN A 170 7.18 3.17 4.21
CA GLN A 170 8.29 3.28 5.17
C GLN A 170 7.83 3.01 6.60
N ILE A 171 6.73 3.65 7.03
CA ILE A 171 6.16 3.42 8.38
C ILE A 171 5.75 1.95 8.56
N LEU A 172 5.18 1.34 7.54
CA LEU A 172 4.80 -0.07 7.61
C LEU A 172 6.02 -1.00 7.62
N ARG A 173 7.12 -0.65 6.93
CA ARG A 173 8.39 -1.37 7.03
C ARG A 173 8.97 -1.32 8.43
N ASN A 174 8.90 -0.16 9.11
CA ASN A 174 9.29 -0.06 10.52
C ASN A 174 8.43 -0.99 11.40
N GLN A 175 7.12 -1.01 11.15
CA GLN A 175 6.20 -1.92 11.86
C GLN A 175 6.55 -3.40 11.62
N VAL A 176 6.89 -3.78 10.39
CA VAL A 176 7.36 -5.14 10.07
C VAL A 176 8.66 -5.43 10.81
N ALA A 177 9.63 -4.51 10.76
CA ALA A 177 10.93 -4.67 11.42
C ALA A 177 10.78 -4.83 12.94
N GLU A 178 9.96 -4.02 13.60
CA GLU A 178 9.65 -4.18 15.03
C GLU A 178 9.12 -5.57 15.38
N GLN A 179 8.24 -6.09 14.55
CA GLN A 179 7.61 -7.40 14.78
C GLN A 179 8.61 -8.56 14.60
N ILE A 180 9.41 -8.54 13.53
CA ILE A 180 10.38 -9.63 13.27
C ILE A 180 11.57 -9.60 14.24
N LEU A 181 11.93 -8.41 14.75
CA LEU A 181 13.01 -8.25 15.73
C LEU A 181 12.53 -8.44 17.18
N GLY A 182 11.22 -8.50 17.42
CA GLY A 182 10.64 -8.63 18.76
C GLY A 182 10.91 -7.44 19.68
N ARG A 183 11.25 -6.27 19.11
CA ARG A 183 11.57 -5.07 19.89
C ARG A 183 11.03 -3.80 19.23
N LYS A 184 10.80 -2.75 20.05
CA LYS A 184 10.42 -1.44 19.56
C LYS A 184 11.56 -0.76 18.81
N LEU A 185 11.20 -0.07 17.73
CA LEU A 185 12.10 0.76 16.93
C LEU A 185 11.52 2.19 16.88
N PRO A 186 11.66 2.98 17.96
CA PRO A 186 11.08 4.32 18.02
C PRO A 186 11.59 5.21 16.90
N GLN A 187 10.69 5.98 16.29
CA GLN A 187 11.01 6.87 15.18
C GLN A 187 11.14 8.33 15.62
N THR A 188 10.88 8.62 16.91
CA THR A 188 11.03 9.95 17.49
C THR A 188 12.18 9.97 18.47
N ARG A 189 12.81 11.15 18.63
CA ARG A 189 13.86 11.35 19.62
C ARG A 189 13.40 11.00 21.03
N ASP A 190 12.21 11.45 21.42
CA ASP A 190 11.64 11.13 22.74
C ASP A 190 11.37 9.65 22.94
N GLY A 191 10.94 8.96 21.88
CA GLY A 191 10.75 7.51 21.89
C GLY A 191 12.06 6.77 22.09
N MET A 192 13.13 7.20 21.43
CA MET A 192 14.49 6.65 21.60
C MET A 192 15.01 6.85 23.03
N LEU A 193 14.84 8.06 23.58
CA LEU A 193 15.25 8.36 24.98
C LEU A 193 14.48 7.51 25.99
N LYS A 194 13.18 7.35 25.82
CA LYS A 194 12.35 6.49 26.68
C LYS A 194 12.78 5.03 26.62
N LEU A 195 13.10 4.52 25.43
CA LEU A 195 13.59 3.15 25.26
C LEU A 195 14.92 2.96 25.97
N ALA A 196 15.86 3.89 25.79
CA ALA A 196 17.17 3.84 26.43
C ALA A 196 17.08 3.88 27.96
N MET A 197 16.19 4.71 28.52
CA MET A 197 15.92 4.75 29.96
C MET A 197 15.34 3.43 30.49
N ALA A 198 14.46 2.78 29.71
CA ALA A 198 13.87 1.50 30.07
C ALA A 198 14.88 0.34 30.01
N GLU A 199 15.87 0.41 29.13
CA GLU A 199 16.93 -0.60 28.96
C GLU A 199 18.16 -0.35 29.87
N GLY A 200 18.06 0.56 30.86
CA GLY A 200 19.09 0.81 31.86
C GLY A 200 20.19 1.79 31.45
N GLY A 201 19.87 2.74 30.58
CA GLY A 201 20.73 3.94 30.37
C GLY A 201 22.02 3.71 29.58
N LYS A 202 22.13 2.63 28.83
CA LYS A 202 23.24 2.39 27.88
C LYS A 202 22.90 2.87 26.47
N LEU A 203 22.73 4.17 26.29
CA LEU A 203 23.11 4.80 25.03
C LEU A 203 24.58 5.12 25.13
N ALA A 204 25.42 4.44 24.35
CA ALA A 204 26.80 4.87 24.19
C ALA A 204 26.79 6.32 23.72
N ALA A 205 27.48 7.16 24.42
CA ALA A 205 27.95 8.42 23.91
C ALA A 205 29.06 8.09 22.90
N ASP A 206 28.75 8.18 21.61
CA ASP A 206 29.68 8.35 20.51
C ASP A 206 29.09 9.36 19.52
#